data_847d963527647b576bf0def2794a384b
#
_entry.id   847d963527647b576bf0def2794a384b
#
_cell.length_a   1.000
_cell.length_b   1.000
_cell.length_c   1.000
_cell.angle_alpha   90.00
_cell.angle_beta   90.00
_cell.angle_gamma   90.00
#
_symmetry.space_group_name_H-M   'P 1'
#
loop_
_entity.id
_entity.type
_entity.pdbx_description
1 polymer ?
#
loop_
_entity_poly.entity_id
_entity_poly.type
_entity_poly.pdbx_seq_one_letter_code
_entity_poly.pdbx_strand_id
1 'polypeptide(L)'
;VATLDAAGVDMISAITMTHAGEAMGIARACAKRDVPLVLAFTVETEGHLPTGQPLKDAIAELDADCPPAYYMINCAHPDHFRHVLEEGADWTRRIRGLRANASRLSHAELDEAEELDDGNPQELGRDYANLLSVLPNLRVFGGCCGTDHRHVDAIGQTCLHQPLRA
;
A
#
# COMPACT_ATOMS: atom_id res chain seq x y z
N VAL A 1 19.25 1.58 4.90
CA VAL A 1 19.12 3.05 4.92
C VAL A 1 20.48 3.70 4.66
N ALA A 2 21.51 3.45 5.49
CA ALA A 2 22.82 4.12 5.37
C ALA A 2 23.45 4.05 3.97
N THR A 3 23.41 2.90 3.31
CA THR A 3 23.98 2.69 1.98
C THR A 3 23.24 3.51 0.91
N LEU A 4 21.91 3.56 0.99
CA LEU A 4 21.09 4.34 0.05
C LEU A 4 21.28 5.84 0.24
N ASP A 5 21.32 6.31 1.47
CA ASP A 5 21.61 7.70 1.81
C ASP A 5 22.99 8.13 1.28
N ALA A 6 24.02 7.32 1.49
CA ALA A 6 25.36 7.56 0.95
C ALA A 6 25.42 7.58 -0.59
N ALA A 7 24.46 6.93 -1.27
CA ALA A 7 24.31 6.97 -2.71
C ALA A 7 23.56 8.21 -3.23
N GLY A 8 23.07 9.06 -2.33
CA GLY A 8 22.39 10.33 -2.67
C GLY A 8 20.97 10.15 -3.20
N VAL A 9 20.22 9.19 -2.65
CA VAL A 9 18.79 9.04 -3.02
C VAL A 9 17.94 10.16 -2.43
N ASP A 10 16.94 10.60 -3.15
CA ASP A 10 16.01 11.65 -2.69
C ASP A 10 15.00 11.12 -1.66
N MET A 11 14.71 9.82 -1.68
CA MET A 11 13.70 9.18 -0.84
C MET A 11 13.96 7.68 -0.74
N ILE A 12 13.57 7.08 0.38
CA ILE A 12 13.58 5.62 0.57
C ILE A 12 12.14 5.12 0.56
N SER A 13 11.90 4.03 -0.15
CA SER A 13 10.63 3.30 -0.11
C SER A 13 10.86 1.92 0.51
N ALA A 14 10.26 1.67 1.66
CA ALA A 14 10.21 0.36 2.30
C ALA A 14 8.85 -0.28 1.98
N ILE A 15 8.87 -1.42 1.31
CA ILE A 15 7.64 -2.07 0.83
C ILE A 15 7.46 -3.46 1.46
N THR A 16 6.22 -3.94 1.46
CA THR A 16 5.82 -5.27 1.97
C THR A 16 6.20 -5.45 3.45
N MET A 17 5.97 -4.40 4.23
CA MET A 17 6.18 -4.46 5.68
C MET A 17 5.08 -5.32 6.30
N THR A 18 5.48 -6.34 7.03
CA THR A 18 4.59 -7.29 7.71
C THR A 18 4.49 -7.05 9.20
N HIS A 19 5.36 -6.17 9.74
CA HIS A 19 5.51 -5.95 11.17
C HIS A 19 5.77 -4.47 11.49
N ALA A 20 4.95 -3.86 12.36
CA ALA A 20 5.10 -2.45 12.73
C ALA A 20 6.46 -2.13 13.40
N GLY A 21 6.99 -3.04 14.20
CA GLY A 21 8.31 -2.86 14.84
C GLY A 21 9.48 -2.81 13.85
N GLU A 22 9.44 -3.60 12.75
CA GLU A 22 10.43 -3.49 11.68
C GLU A 22 10.29 -2.16 10.94
N ALA A 23 9.07 -1.79 10.58
CA ALA A 23 8.75 -0.51 9.94
C ALA A 23 9.23 0.67 10.79
N MET A 24 9.04 0.64 12.11
CA MET A 24 9.52 1.62 13.07
C MET A 24 11.07 1.71 13.07
N GLY A 25 11.75 0.57 13.03
CA GLY A 25 13.21 0.53 12.93
C GLY A 25 13.74 1.25 11.69
N ILE A 26 13.07 1.04 10.54
CA ILE A 26 13.41 1.71 9.29
C ILE A 26 13.10 3.21 9.39
N ALA A 27 11.93 3.58 9.91
CA ALA A 27 11.52 4.97 10.08
C ALA A 27 12.52 5.77 10.93
N ARG A 28 12.91 5.24 12.08
CA ARG A 28 13.95 5.85 12.94
C ARG A 28 15.32 5.95 12.26
N ALA A 29 15.68 4.97 11.43
CA ALA A 29 16.93 5.00 10.68
C ALA A 29 16.93 6.06 9.57
N CYS A 30 15.78 6.29 8.92
CA CYS A 30 15.60 7.37 7.94
C CYS A 30 15.61 8.75 8.62
N ALA A 31 14.86 8.91 9.71
CA ALA A 31 14.80 10.16 10.46
C ALA A 31 16.16 10.63 10.99
N LYS A 32 17.02 9.70 11.45
CA LYS A 32 18.39 10.02 11.88
C LYS A 32 19.28 10.58 10.77
N ARG A 33 18.88 10.43 9.50
CA ARG A 33 19.63 10.83 8.31
C ARG A 33 18.94 11.92 7.50
N ASP A 34 17.77 12.37 7.97
CA ASP A 34 16.92 13.35 7.27
C ASP A 34 16.55 12.91 5.83
N VAL A 35 16.36 11.59 5.63
CA VAL A 35 15.93 11.03 4.35
C VAL A 35 14.44 10.71 4.41
N PRO A 36 13.61 11.27 3.51
CA PRO A 36 12.19 10.98 3.47
C PRO A 36 11.92 9.48 3.30
N LEU A 37 10.93 8.94 4.04
CA LEU A 37 10.50 7.56 3.96
C LEU A 37 9.08 7.46 3.42
N VAL A 38 8.88 6.57 2.44
CA VAL A 38 7.56 6.02 2.08
C VAL A 38 7.51 4.59 2.58
N LEU A 39 6.44 4.23 3.27
CA LEU A 39 6.30 2.94 3.91
C LEU A 39 5.04 2.23 3.42
N ALA A 40 5.18 1.01 2.90
CA ALA A 40 4.08 0.20 2.42
C ALA A 40 3.91 -1.05 3.29
N PHE A 41 2.74 -1.18 3.90
CA PHE A 41 2.32 -2.40 4.57
C PHE A 41 1.66 -3.37 3.60
N THR A 42 1.87 -4.67 3.82
CA THR A 42 1.00 -5.72 3.28
C THR A 42 -0.01 -6.14 4.34
N VAL A 43 -1.18 -6.59 3.88
CA VAL A 43 -2.26 -7.03 4.78
C VAL A 43 -2.84 -8.35 4.29
N GLU A 44 -3.35 -9.14 5.24
CA GLU A 44 -4.13 -10.34 4.99
C GLU A 44 -5.59 -10.00 4.67
N THR A 45 -6.39 -11.01 4.37
CA THR A 45 -7.79 -10.88 3.91
C THR A 45 -8.72 -10.12 4.85
N GLU A 46 -8.34 -9.99 6.14
CA GLU A 46 -9.09 -9.25 7.16
C GLU A 46 -8.57 -7.82 7.38
N GLY A 47 -7.69 -7.32 6.51
CA GLY A 47 -7.10 -5.99 6.63
C GLY A 47 -6.13 -5.81 7.80
N HIS A 48 -5.62 -6.92 8.35
CA HIS A 48 -4.59 -6.93 9.39
C HIS A 48 -3.23 -7.25 8.78
N LEU A 49 -2.16 -6.75 9.40
CA LEU A 49 -0.82 -7.19 9.07
C LEU A 49 -0.69 -8.71 9.33
N PRO A 50 0.27 -9.42 8.72
CA PRO A 50 0.52 -10.83 8.99
C PRO A 50 0.74 -11.18 10.47
N THR A 51 1.12 -10.20 11.28
CA THR A 51 1.22 -10.32 12.76
C THR A 51 -0.13 -10.29 13.49
N GLY A 52 -1.23 -10.05 12.78
CA GLY A 52 -2.57 -9.86 13.36
C GLY A 52 -2.87 -8.43 13.83
N GLN A 53 -1.92 -7.49 13.73
CA GLN A 53 -2.15 -6.10 14.11
C GLN A 53 -3.04 -5.40 13.06
N PRO A 54 -4.12 -4.68 13.46
CA PRO A 54 -4.91 -3.87 12.53
C PRO A 54 -4.04 -2.82 11.82
N LEU A 55 -4.26 -2.61 10.52
CA LEU A 55 -3.51 -1.62 9.72
C LEU A 55 -3.57 -0.22 10.36
N LYS A 56 -4.74 0.21 10.85
CA LYS A 56 -4.91 1.51 11.50
C LYS A 56 -4.03 1.67 12.74
N ASP A 57 -3.89 0.60 13.52
CA ASP A 57 -3.11 0.63 14.76
C ASP A 57 -1.60 0.69 14.45
N ALA A 58 -1.16 -0.03 13.41
CA ALA A 58 0.21 0.06 12.92
C ALA A 58 0.55 1.47 12.42
N ILE A 59 -0.35 2.12 11.67
CA ILE A 59 -0.19 3.51 11.22
C ILE A 59 -0.14 4.45 12.43
N ALA A 60 -1.06 4.31 13.38
CA ALA A 60 -1.10 5.15 14.58
C ALA A 60 0.17 5.01 15.45
N GLU A 61 0.69 3.79 15.58
CA GLU A 61 1.93 3.52 16.32
C GLU A 61 3.13 4.25 15.69
N LEU A 62 3.27 4.18 14.37
CA LEU A 62 4.36 4.87 13.69
C LEU A 62 4.20 6.39 13.70
N ASP A 63 2.97 6.89 13.51
CA ASP A 63 2.70 8.32 13.51
C ASP A 63 2.93 8.96 14.89
N ALA A 64 2.81 8.20 15.97
CA ALA A 64 3.07 8.68 17.32
C ALA A 64 4.56 8.86 17.64
N ASP A 65 5.46 8.15 16.96
CA ASP A 65 6.90 8.17 17.26
C ASP A 65 7.74 8.73 16.08
N CYS A 66 7.62 8.13 14.91
CA CYS A 66 8.46 8.46 13.76
C CYS A 66 7.66 8.32 12.44
N PRO A 67 6.81 9.32 12.12
CA PRO A 67 5.92 9.26 10.97
C PRO A 67 6.70 9.26 9.65
N PRO A 68 6.41 8.34 8.70
CA PRO A 68 6.90 8.44 7.33
C PRO A 68 6.21 9.60 6.58
N ALA A 69 6.72 9.98 5.41
CA ALA A 69 6.10 10.99 4.56
C ALA A 69 4.64 10.61 4.21
N TYR A 70 4.41 9.35 3.87
CA TYR A 70 3.09 8.76 3.69
C TYR A 70 3.16 7.23 3.71
N TYR A 71 1.99 6.61 3.82
CA TYR A 71 1.86 5.15 3.73
C TYR A 71 1.32 4.71 2.38
N MET A 72 1.60 3.46 2.06
CA MET A 72 1.01 2.71 0.96
C MET A 72 0.51 1.36 1.47
N ILE A 73 -0.35 0.71 0.68
CA ILE A 73 -0.67 -0.70 0.82
C ILE A 73 -0.14 -1.42 -0.41
N ASN A 74 0.55 -2.54 -0.24
CA ASN A 74 1.02 -3.34 -1.35
C ASN A 74 0.88 -4.84 -1.10
N CYS A 75 0.97 -5.65 -2.17
CA CYS A 75 0.87 -7.12 -2.11
C CYS A 75 -0.43 -7.64 -1.48
N ALA A 76 -1.51 -6.89 -1.56
CA ALA A 76 -2.85 -7.30 -1.15
C ALA A 76 -3.86 -6.86 -2.22
N HIS A 77 -4.89 -7.66 -2.49
CA HIS A 77 -5.98 -7.23 -3.37
C HIS A 77 -6.89 -6.23 -2.64
N PRO A 78 -7.54 -5.26 -3.31
CA PRO A 78 -8.48 -4.32 -2.69
C PRO A 78 -9.54 -4.97 -1.80
N ASP A 79 -10.03 -6.15 -2.16
CA ASP A 79 -11.03 -6.89 -1.37
C ASP A 79 -10.53 -7.29 0.03
N HIS A 80 -9.20 -7.41 0.22
CA HIS A 80 -8.62 -7.81 1.50
C HIS A 80 -8.66 -6.71 2.56
N PHE A 81 -8.76 -5.45 2.16
CA PHE A 81 -8.67 -4.33 3.12
C PHE A 81 -9.75 -3.25 2.94
N ARG A 82 -10.51 -3.26 1.84
CA ARG A 82 -11.52 -2.23 1.60
C ARG A 82 -12.53 -2.10 2.74
N HIS A 83 -12.95 -3.23 3.32
CA HIS A 83 -13.96 -3.30 4.36
C HIS A 83 -13.52 -2.73 5.71
N VAL A 84 -12.20 -2.59 5.96
CA VAL A 84 -11.67 -1.99 7.18
C VAL A 84 -11.36 -0.49 7.01
N LEU A 85 -11.47 0.05 5.80
CA LEU A 85 -11.28 1.48 5.55
C LEU A 85 -12.54 2.25 5.97
N GLU A 86 -12.37 3.14 6.93
CA GLU A 86 -13.44 3.99 7.44
C GLU A 86 -13.49 5.30 6.66
N GLU A 87 -14.61 5.60 6.00
CA GLU A 87 -14.78 6.85 5.27
C GLU A 87 -14.64 8.05 6.21
N GLY A 88 -13.78 8.99 5.83
CA GLY A 88 -13.54 10.23 6.58
C GLY A 88 -12.62 10.08 7.80
N ALA A 89 -12.13 8.89 8.14
CA ALA A 89 -11.17 8.71 9.22
C ALA A 89 -9.81 9.35 8.88
N ASP A 90 -9.19 10.02 9.83
CA ASP A 90 -7.93 10.75 9.59
C ASP A 90 -6.77 9.84 9.17
N TRP A 91 -6.72 8.62 9.70
CA TRP A 91 -5.67 7.67 9.36
C TRP A 91 -5.69 7.24 7.89
N THR A 92 -6.88 7.17 7.25
CA THR A 92 -7.00 6.84 5.82
C THR A 92 -6.37 7.91 4.94
N ARG A 93 -6.33 9.16 5.39
CA ARG A 93 -5.67 10.28 4.68
C ARG A 93 -4.16 10.15 4.64
N ARG A 94 -3.59 9.34 5.52
CA ARG A 94 -2.15 9.02 5.54
C ARG A 94 -1.75 8.08 4.41
N ILE A 95 -2.71 7.31 3.84
CA ILE A 95 -2.47 6.38 2.74
C ILE A 95 -2.54 7.15 1.43
N ARG A 96 -1.42 7.21 0.71
CA ARG A 96 -1.30 7.93 -0.56
C ARG A 96 -0.92 7.04 -1.74
N GLY A 97 -0.65 5.77 -1.51
CA GLY A 97 -0.27 4.85 -2.56
C GLY A 97 -0.89 3.46 -2.41
N LEU A 98 -1.06 2.82 -3.55
CA LEU A 98 -1.56 1.46 -3.63
C LEU A 98 -0.83 0.71 -4.75
N ARG A 99 -0.34 -0.49 -4.43
CA ARG A 99 0.25 -1.44 -5.37
C ARG A 99 -0.33 -2.83 -5.09
N ALA A 100 -1.56 -3.03 -5.56
CA ALA A 100 -2.32 -4.24 -5.28
C ALA A 100 -1.87 -5.45 -6.11
N ASN A 101 -2.18 -6.65 -5.61
CA ASN A 101 -2.12 -7.88 -6.37
C ASN A 101 -3.27 -7.92 -7.40
N ALA A 102 -3.04 -8.64 -8.50
CA ALA A 102 -4.08 -8.91 -9.49
C ALA A 102 -5.11 -9.92 -8.98
N SER A 103 -4.64 -10.93 -8.27
CA SER A 103 -5.45 -12.03 -7.72
C SER A 103 -6.18 -11.62 -6.44
N ARG A 104 -7.39 -12.15 -6.27
CA ARG A 104 -8.20 -12.06 -5.04
C ARG A 104 -7.86 -13.14 -4.00
N LEU A 105 -7.03 -14.11 -4.37
CA LEU A 105 -6.59 -15.18 -3.49
C LEU A 105 -5.78 -14.62 -2.31
N SER A 106 -5.89 -15.26 -1.16
CA SER A 106 -5.05 -14.98 0.00
C SER A 106 -3.57 -15.29 -0.29
N HIS A 107 -2.65 -14.79 0.54
CA HIS A 107 -1.24 -15.12 0.40
C HIS A 107 -0.99 -16.63 0.49
N ALA A 108 -1.68 -17.33 1.40
CA ALA A 108 -1.55 -18.78 1.54
C ALA A 108 -2.01 -19.54 0.29
N GLU A 109 -3.13 -19.14 -0.32
CA GLU A 109 -3.62 -19.76 -1.56
C GLU A 109 -2.69 -19.47 -2.74
N LEU A 110 -2.10 -18.26 -2.80
CA LEU A 110 -1.13 -17.90 -3.84
C LEU A 110 0.18 -18.68 -3.71
N ASP A 111 0.62 -18.94 -2.47
CA ASP A 111 1.84 -19.73 -2.20
C ASP A 111 1.67 -21.22 -2.60
N GLU A 112 0.43 -21.73 -2.58
CA GLU A 112 0.10 -23.10 -2.99
C GLU A 112 -0.27 -23.21 -4.48
N ALA A 113 -0.46 -22.09 -5.18
CA ALA A 113 -0.91 -22.08 -6.57
C ALA A 113 0.20 -22.55 -7.53
N GLU A 114 -0.14 -23.51 -8.41
CA GLU A 114 0.78 -24.01 -9.44
C GLU A 114 0.90 -23.06 -10.65
N GLU A 115 -0.10 -22.20 -10.86
CA GLU A 115 -0.16 -21.25 -11.97
C GLU A 115 -0.36 -19.82 -11.47
N LEU A 116 0.16 -18.86 -12.22
CA LEU A 116 -0.02 -17.44 -11.92
C LEU A 116 -1.49 -17.05 -12.17
N ASP A 117 -2.17 -16.54 -11.15
CA ASP A 117 -3.45 -15.86 -11.29
C ASP A 117 -3.20 -14.37 -11.58
N ASP A 118 -3.38 -13.98 -12.83
CA ASP A 118 -3.24 -12.59 -13.28
C ASP A 118 -4.55 -11.79 -13.19
N GLY A 119 -5.61 -12.38 -12.63
CA GLY A 119 -6.89 -11.72 -12.35
C GLY A 119 -7.52 -11.06 -13.59
N ASN A 120 -8.19 -9.92 -13.37
CA ASN A 120 -8.81 -9.14 -14.43
C ASN A 120 -8.40 -7.66 -14.35
N PRO A 121 -7.64 -7.13 -15.33
CA PRO A 121 -7.17 -5.75 -15.33
C PRO A 121 -8.27 -4.69 -15.21
N GLN A 122 -9.40 -4.88 -15.88
CA GLN A 122 -10.51 -3.92 -15.87
C GLN A 122 -11.24 -3.93 -14.52
N GLU A 123 -11.35 -5.09 -13.87
CA GLU A 123 -11.91 -5.20 -12.53
C GLU A 123 -11.00 -4.52 -11.52
N LEU A 124 -9.69 -4.79 -11.56
CA LEU A 124 -8.73 -4.14 -10.69
C LEU A 124 -8.76 -2.61 -10.86
N GLY A 125 -8.85 -2.11 -12.09
CA GLY A 125 -9.00 -0.68 -12.36
C GLY A 125 -10.25 -0.09 -11.70
N ARG A 126 -11.39 -0.78 -11.75
CA ARG A 126 -12.63 -0.36 -11.07
C ARG A 126 -12.50 -0.39 -9.55
N ASP A 127 -11.84 -1.41 -9.01
CA ASP A 127 -11.59 -1.51 -7.57
C ASP A 127 -10.74 -0.35 -7.06
N TYR A 128 -9.73 0.08 -7.83
CA TYR A 128 -8.96 1.28 -7.51
C TYR A 128 -9.81 2.56 -7.53
N ALA A 129 -10.65 2.73 -8.55
CA ALA A 129 -11.55 3.88 -8.62
C ALA A 129 -12.54 3.93 -7.44
N ASN A 130 -13.05 2.78 -7.03
CA ASN A 130 -13.93 2.68 -5.87
C ASN A 130 -13.23 3.07 -4.55
N LEU A 131 -11.92 2.83 -4.44
CA LEU A 131 -11.13 3.22 -3.26
C LEU A 131 -10.90 4.73 -3.16
N LEU A 132 -11.00 5.50 -4.25
CA LEU A 132 -10.79 6.95 -4.22
C LEU A 132 -11.81 7.68 -3.32
N SER A 133 -12.98 7.10 -3.06
CA SER A 133 -13.97 7.67 -2.15
C SER A 133 -13.56 7.57 -0.67
N VAL A 134 -12.86 6.49 -0.30
CA VAL A 134 -12.42 6.21 1.09
C VAL A 134 -10.95 6.56 1.34
N LEU A 135 -10.14 6.66 0.27
CA LEU A 135 -8.74 7.08 0.30
C LEU A 135 -8.57 8.40 -0.47
N PRO A 136 -9.00 9.54 0.07
CA PRO A 136 -9.07 10.81 -0.68
C PRO A 136 -7.70 11.36 -1.10
N ASN A 137 -6.63 10.92 -0.44
CA ASN A 137 -5.26 11.33 -0.72
C ASN A 137 -4.49 10.33 -1.61
N LEU A 138 -5.14 9.32 -2.17
CA LEU A 138 -4.50 8.36 -3.05
C LEU A 138 -4.00 9.06 -4.33
N ARG A 139 -2.69 8.96 -4.61
CA ARG A 139 -2.01 9.65 -5.72
C ARG A 139 -0.96 8.77 -6.40
N VAL A 140 -0.52 7.70 -5.74
CA VAL A 140 0.47 6.76 -6.27
C VAL A 140 -0.24 5.46 -6.60
N PHE A 141 -0.22 5.10 -7.87
CA PHE A 141 -0.91 3.93 -8.41
C PHE A 141 0.11 2.99 -9.04
N GLY A 142 -0.07 1.71 -8.86
CA GLY A 142 0.77 0.69 -9.45
C GLY A 142 0.18 -0.69 -9.22
N GLY A 143 0.97 -1.72 -9.45
CA GLY A 143 0.61 -3.10 -9.21
C GLY A 143 1.69 -3.85 -8.46
N CYS A 144 1.37 -5.06 -8.01
CA CYS A 144 2.26 -6.01 -7.35
C CYS A 144 2.12 -7.38 -8.02
N CYS A 145 2.05 -8.47 -7.27
CA CYS A 145 2.02 -9.83 -7.81
C CYS A 145 0.87 -10.05 -8.81
N GLY A 146 1.18 -10.72 -9.92
CA GLY A 146 0.23 -11.02 -10.99
C GLY A 146 -0.11 -9.84 -11.90
N THR A 147 0.32 -8.60 -11.60
CA THR A 147 0.04 -7.44 -12.44
C THR A 147 1.09 -7.22 -13.52
N ASP A 148 0.65 -6.66 -14.65
CA ASP A 148 1.49 -6.23 -15.76
C ASP A 148 1.01 -4.89 -16.33
N HIS A 149 1.50 -4.51 -17.51
CA HIS A 149 1.15 -3.25 -18.18
C HIS A 149 -0.34 -3.10 -18.45
N ARG A 150 -1.10 -4.20 -18.69
CA ARG A 150 -2.56 -4.16 -18.90
C ARG A 150 -3.30 -3.64 -17.66
N HIS A 151 -2.82 -4.06 -16.47
CA HIS A 151 -3.38 -3.63 -15.19
C HIS A 151 -3.07 -2.15 -14.92
N VAL A 152 -1.83 -1.73 -15.16
CA VAL A 152 -1.42 -0.32 -14.99
C VAL A 152 -2.20 0.59 -15.94
N ASP A 153 -2.41 0.17 -17.20
CA ASP A 153 -3.21 0.90 -18.18
C ASP A 153 -4.67 1.04 -17.70
N ALA A 154 -5.31 -0.07 -17.29
CA ALA A 154 -6.68 -0.07 -16.79
C ALA A 154 -6.86 0.83 -15.55
N ILE A 155 -5.93 0.77 -14.59
CA ILE A 155 -5.91 1.65 -13.42
C ILE A 155 -5.79 3.11 -13.85
N GLY A 156 -4.85 3.41 -14.77
CA GLY A 156 -4.65 4.75 -15.30
C GLY A 156 -5.91 5.31 -15.96
N GLN A 157 -6.52 4.54 -16.87
CA GLN A 157 -7.75 4.93 -17.54
C GLN A 157 -8.91 5.19 -16.57
N THR A 158 -9.05 4.36 -15.53
CA THR A 158 -10.17 4.45 -14.60
C THR A 158 -9.97 5.56 -13.56
N CYS A 159 -8.74 5.75 -13.04
CA CYS A 159 -8.49 6.69 -11.96
C CYS A 159 -8.20 8.12 -12.43
N LEU A 160 -7.51 8.30 -13.57
CA LEU A 160 -7.11 9.64 -14.05
C LEU A 160 -8.27 10.43 -14.67
N HIS A 161 -9.34 9.77 -15.09
CA HIS A 161 -10.52 10.43 -15.66
C HIS A 161 -11.55 10.82 -14.58
N GLN A 162 -11.33 10.53 -13.31
CA GLN A 162 -12.16 11.03 -12.23
C GLN A 162 -11.66 12.43 -11.83
N PRO A 163 -12.56 13.45 -11.72
CA PRO A 163 -12.14 14.75 -11.23
C PRO A 163 -11.57 14.59 -9.81
N LEU A 164 -10.32 14.98 -9.63
CA LEU A 164 -9.70 15.04 -8.31
C LEU A 164 -10.58 15.94 -7.45
N ARG A 165 -11.21 15.37 -6.42
CA ARG A 165 -11.97 16.17 -5.46
C ARG A 165 -10.98 17.11 -4.76
N ALA A 166 -11.27 18.40 -4.86
CA ALA A 166 -10.49 19.46 -4.24
C ALA A 166 -10.60 19.41 -2.70
#